data_aff02628daba43080ed7bbdd587d216d
#
_entry.id   aff02628daba43080ed7bbdd587d216d
#
_cell.length_a   1.000
_cell.length_b   1.000
_cell.length_c   1.000
_cell.angle_alpha   90.00
_cell.angle_beta   90.00
_cell.angle_gamma   90.00
#
_symmetry.space_group_name_H-M   'P 1'
#
loop_
_entity.id
_entity.type
_entity.pdbx_description
1 polymer ?
#
loop_
_entity_poly.entity_id
_entity_poly.type
_entity_poly.pdbx_seq_one_letter_code
_entity_poly.pdbx_strand_id
1 'polypeptide(L)'
;MALNRRFTDHCIIRQAVRNRGYKSAVFPNFSDNLNAVNMDAAYDVISGWAGYAPTPLVRLDPIAAHCGVAGVYYKDESHRFDLRSFKALGGAYAVAKLVAAQAKRGVPASQITVTTATDGNHGRSVAWGAQQAGCHAEIYIHEFVSQQRADAMAAYGANINRINGNYEASLAACKSDAHQHDRFIVSDTSWRGYRDVPLDIMAGYTVMGHEILQHLGAVQPSHCFLPIGVGGLAAGIVAPLWRVMGSQLGTMIGVESFMSACFLHSIDAQEPYLVDIQEETLMAGLSCGEISDLAWQLLQPSLNHCAEPIEAGECSTAGLAALLAARQDPSLWDSLGLDAKSHILLIGTEGATDPSIYQDLTKKGRAA
;
A
#
# COMPACT_ATOMS: atom_id res chain seq x y z
N MET A 1 -4.05 -30.30 4.18
CA MET A 1 -2.60 -30.30 4.01
C MET A 1 -2.03 -29.52 5.19
N ALA A 2 -1.26 -30.12 6.09
CA ALA A 2 -0.69 -29.43 7.23
C ALA A 2 0.36 -28.40 6.73
N LEU A 3 0.29 -27.17 7.19
CA LEU A 3 1.34 -26.19 6.96
C LEU A 3 2.67 -26.73 7.49
N ASN A 4 3.71 -26.57 6.70
CA ASN A 4 5.04 -27.03 7.10
C ASN A 4 5.48 -26.23 8.33
N ARG A 5 5.75 -26.90 9.47
CA ARG A 5 6.18 -26.25 10.71
C ARG A 5 7.38 -25.30 10.52
N ARG A 6 8.29 -25.64 9.61
CA ARG A 6 9.46 -24.81 9.29
C ARG A 6 9.11 -23.41 8.77
N PHE A 7 7.98 -23.25 8.04
CA PHE A 7 7.57 -21.94 7.53
C PHE A 7 7.05 -21.04 8.66
N THR A 8 6.33 -21.62 9.63
CA THR A 8 5.76 -20.86 10.74
C THR A 8 6.81 -20.45 11.77
N ASP A 9 7.86 -21.27 11.98
CA ASP A 9 8.89 -21.05 13.02
C ASP A 9 9.78 -19.81 12.73
N HIS A 10 9.73 -19.24 11.53
CA HIS A 10 10.47 -18.05 11.13
C HIS A 10 9.62 -16.76 11.10
N CYS A 11 8.32 -16.86 11.28
CA CYS A 11 7.45 -15.68 11.39
C CYS A 11 7.48 -15.21 12.86
N ILE A 12 8.19 -14.12 13.14
CA ILE A 12 8.31 -13.55 14.49
C ILE A 12 7.91 -12.08 14.43
N ILE A 13 7.19 -11.60 15.42
CA ILE A 13 6.98 -10.17 15.66
C ILE A 13 8.01 -9.71 16.68
N ARG A 14 8.83 -8.73 16.35
CA ARG A 14 9.80 -8.14 17.26
C ARG A 14 9.14 -7.24 18.28
N GLN A 15 8.21 -6.41 17.81
CA GLN A 15 7.49 -5.48 18.64
C GLN A 15 6.06 -5.33 18.13
N ALA A 16 5.12 -5.17 19.04
CA ALA A 16 3.75 -4.75 18.75
C ALA A 16 3.35 -3.67 19.75
N VAL A 17 2.76 -2.59 19.25
CA VAL A 17 2.35 -1.45 20.06
C VAL A 17 0.85 -1.26 19.93
N ARG A 18 0.17 -1.14 21.09
CA ARG A 18 -1.24 -0.72 21.13
C ARG A 18 -1.30 0.80 20.98
N ASN A 19 -2.12 1.25 20.06
CA ASN A 19 -2.30 2.68 19.83
C ASN A 19 -3.14 3.35 20.94
N ARG A 20 -2.49 4.17 21.74
CA ARG A 20 -3.17 4.97 22.79
C ARG A 20 -4.00 6.11 22.22
N GLY A 21 -3.73 6.52 20.99
CA GLY A 21 -4.44 7.56 20.25
C GLY A 21 -5.68 7.07 19.50
N TYR A 22 -5.95 5.75 19.49
CA TYR A 22 -7.13 5.19 18.84
C TYR A 22 -8.43 5.78 19.39
N LYS A 23 -9.27 6.28 18.48
CA LYS A 23 -10.57 6.86 18.79
C LYS A 23 -11.67 5.99 18.22
N SER A 24 -12.29 5.17 19.07
CA SER A 24 -13.38 4.30 18.66
C SER A 24 -14.47 5.07 17.90
N ALA A 25 -14.74 4.63 16.69
CA ALA A 25 -15.89 5.02 15.85
C ALA A 25 -15.97 6.48 15.34
N VAL A 26 -15.03 7.36 15.66
CA VAL A 26 -15.09 8.76 15.21
C VAL A 26 -13.80 9.13 14.45
N PHE A 27 -13.88 9.11 13.13
CA PHE A 27 -12.75 9.45 12.25
C PHE A 27 -13.10 10.66 11.38
N PRO A 28 -13.22 11.90 11.95
CA PRO A 28 -13.67 13.07 11.20
C PRO A 28 -12.77 13.39 10.00
N ASN A 29 -11.47 13.10 10.11
CA ASN A 29 -10.53 13.37 9.04
C ASN A 29 -10.80 12.55 7.77
N PHE A 30 -11.44 11.38 7.86
CA PHE A 30 -11.88 10.63 6.67
C PHE A 30 -13.01 11.37 5.94
N SER A 31 -13.96 11.95 6.69
CA SER A 31 -15.05 12.74 6.09
C SER A 31 -14.53 13.97 5.34
N ASP A 32 -13.45 14.57 5.81
CA ASP A 32 -12.88 15.79 5.22
C ASP A 32 -11.97 15.50 4.03
N ASN A 33 -11.30 14.35 4.01
CA ASN A 33 -10.27 14.01 3.01
C ASN A 33 -10.72 12.88 2.07
N LEU A 34 -10.87 11.65 2.59
CA LEU A 34 -11.36 10.50 1.81
C LEU A 34 -12.89 10.35 1.99
N ASN A 35 -13.62 11.40 1.65
CA ASN A 35 -15.07 11.42 1.76
C ASN A 35 -15.76 10.58 0.66
N ALA A 36 -17.08 10.42 0.79
CA ALA A 36 -17.89 9.66 -0.16
C ALA A 36 -17.69 10.14 -1.61
N VAL A 37 -17.66 11.46 -1.82
CA VAL A 37 -17.54 12.05 -3.16
C VAL A 37 -16.21 11.67 -3.82
N ASN A 38 -15.11 11.73 -3.08
CA ASN A 38 -13.80 11.38 -3.60
C ASN A 38 -13.68 9.89 -3.89
N MET A 39 -14.23 9.04 -3.00
CA MET A 39 -14.20 7.57 -3.17
C MET A 39 -15.08 7.12 -4.33
N ASP A 40 -16.30 7.65 -4.44
CA ASP A 40 -17.25 7.29 -5.51
C ASP A 40 -16.72 7.77 -6.86
N ALA A 41 -16.15 8.99 -6.95
CA ALA A 41 -15.54 9.51 -8.17
C ALA A 41 -14.33 8.65 -8.62
N ALA A 42 -13.52 8.17 -7.69
CA ALA A 42 -12.40 7.28 -8.03
C ALA A 42 -12.90 5.93 -8.55
N TYR A 43 -13.93 5.37 -7.92
CA TYR A 43 -14.54 4.12 -8.36
C TYR A 43 -15.15 4.25 -9.75
N ASP A 44 -15.94 5.30 -10.01
CA ASP A 44 -16.58 5.53 -11.29
C ASP A 44 -15.58 5.65 -12.45
N VAL A 45 -14.48 6.38 -12.22
CA VAL A 45 -13.42 6.56 -13.24
C VAL A 45 -12.67 5.24 -13.46
N ILE A 46 -12.20 4.60 -12.41
CA ILE A 46 -11.33 3.42 -12.50
C ILE A 46 -12.12 2.21 -13.02
N SER A 47 -13.37 2.02 -12.59
CA SER A 47 -14.22 0.92 -13.07
C SER A 47 -14.59 1.05 -14.55
N GLY A 48 -14.51 2.25 -15.11
CA GLY A 48 -14.69 2.51 -16.54
C GLY A 48 -13.43 2.27 -17.40
N TRP A 49 -12.28 1.98 -16.82
CA TRP A 49 -11.05 1.77 -17.60
C TRP A 49 -11.06 0.41 -18.31
N ALA A 50 -10.47 0.38 -19.51
CA ALA A 50 -10.27 -0.87 -20.23
C ALA A 50 -9.44 -1.86 -19.39
N GLY A 51 -9.92 -3.10 -19.30
CA GLY A 51 -9.27 -4.15 -18.50
C GLY A 51 -9.57 -4.08 -16.99
N TYR A 52 -10.44 -3.19 -16.53
CA TYR A 52 -10.89 -3.23 -15.16
C TYR A 52 -11.66 -4.52 -14.86
N ALA A 53 -11.27 -5.18 -13.78
CA ALA A 53 -12.03 -6.23 -13.13
C ALA A 53 -11.72 -6.19 -11.64
N PRO A 54 -12.70 -6.45 -10.77
CA PRO A 54 -12.43 -6.64 -9.35
C PRO A 54 -11.42 -7.78 -9.16
N THR A 55 -10.36 -7.51 -8.42
CA THR A 55 -9.37 -8.55 -8.11
C THR A 55 -9.92 -9.54 -7.08
N PRO A 56 -9.46 -10.81 -7.07
CA PRO A 56 -10.01 -11.83 -6.19
C PRO A 56 -9.90 -11.50 -4.70
N LEU A 57 -10.91 -11.90 -3.93
CA LEU A 57 -10.84 -12.07 -2.49
C LEU A 57 -10.82 -13.57 -2.20
N VAL A 58 -9.66 -14.14 -1.92
CA VAL A 58 -9.44 -15.57 -1.78
C VAL A 58 -9.60 -15.98 -0.32
N ARG A 59 -10.44 -17.01 -0.06
CA ARG A 59 -10.55 -17.59 1.28
C ARG A 59 -9.43 -18.62 1.49
N LEU A 60 -8.66 -18.45 2.56
CA LEU A 60 -7.52 -19.28 2.90
C LEU A 60 -7.88 -20.26 4.03
N ASP A 61 -8.71 -21.27 3.73
CA ASP A 61 -9.19 -22.25 4.72
C ASP A 61 -8.08 -23.01 5.47
N PRO A 62 -6.96 -23.42 4.83
CA PRO A 62 -5.85 -24.05 5.56
C PRO A 62 -5.20 -23.14 6.59
N ILE A 63 -5.10 -21.84 6.30
CA ILE A 63 -4.57 -20.82 7.22
C ILE A 63 -5.56 -20.60 8.37
N ALA A 64 -6.85 -20.47 8.07
CA ALA A 64 -7.89 -20.31 9.07
C ALA A 64 -7.89 -21.48 10.06
N ALA A 65 -7.81 -22.71 9.56
CA ALA A 65 -7.74 -23.93 10.39
C ALA A 65 -6.45 -23.96 11.25
N HIS A 66 -5.29 -23.59 10.68
CA HIS A 66 -4.03 -23.53 11.41
C HIS A 66 -4.08 -22.49 12.56
N CYS A 67 -4.66 -21.32 12.28
CA CYS A 67 -4.77 -20.25 13.27
C CYS A 67 -5.91 -20.49 14.27
N GLY A 68 -6.88 -21.37 13.97
CA GLY A 68 -8.05 -21.63 14.81
C GLY A 68 -9.05 -20.46 14.78
N VAL A 69 -9.21 -19.78 13.64
CA VAL A 69 -10.14 -18.67 13.43
C VAL A 69 -11.26 -19.04 12.47
N ALA A 70 -12.36 -18.28 12.44
CA ALA A 70 -13.53 -18.54 11.60
C ALA A 70 -13.25 -18.41 10.09
N GLY A 71 -12.37 -17.51 9.70
CA GLY A 71 -12.00 -17.35 8.29
C GLY A 71 -10.82 -16.41 8.11
N VAL A 72 -10.04 -16.66 7.05
CA VAL A 72 -8.97 -15.78 6.58
C VAL A 72 -9.24 -15.47 5.13
N TYR A 73 -9.30 -14.20 4.79
CA TYR A 73 -9.61 -13.68 3.46
C TYR A 73 -8.42 -12.86 2.97
N TYR A 74 -7.95 -13.14 1.78
CA TYR A 74 -6.78 -12.51 1.17
C TYR A 74 -7.19 -11.78 -0.10
N LYS A 75 -7.07 -10.46 -0.12
CA LYS A 75 -7.28 -9.62 -1.29
C LYS A 75 -6.05 -9.68 -2.18
N ASP A 76 -6.17 -10.26 -3.37
CA ASP A 76 -5.06 -10.55 -4.26
C ASP A 76 -4.93 -9.53 -5.39
N GLU A 77 -4.01 -8.58 -5.25
CA GLU A 77 -3.74 -7.55 -6.25
C GLU A 77 -2.70 -7.96 -7.33
N SER A 78 -2.28 -9.23 -7.35
CA SER A 78 -1.25 -9.73 -8.26
C SER A 78 -1.61 -9.65 -9.75
N HIS A 79 -2.89 -9.45 -10.06
CA HIS A 79 -3.41 -9.37 -11.45
C HIS A 79 -3.98 -7.99 -11.81
N ARG A 80 -3.85 -6.99 -10.94
CA ARG A 80 -4.41 -5.65 -11.18
C ARG A 80 -3.86 -5.05 -12.48
N PHE A 81 -4.73 -4.89 -13.51
CA PHE A 81 -4.44 -4.30 -14.83
C PHE A 81 -3.17 -4.88 -15.51
N ASP A 82 -2.81 -6.14 -15.23
CA ASP A 82 -1.55 -6.75 -15.65
C ASP A 82 -0.27 -6.03 -15.15
N LEU A 83 -0.43 -4.95 -14.37
CA LEU A 83 0.67 -4.28 -13.67
C LEU A 83 1.10 -5.03 -12.40
N ARG A 84 0.37 -6.04 -11.99
CA ARG A 84 0.67 -6.92 -10.86
C ARG A 84 0.85 -6.20 -9.51
N SER A 85 0.21 -5.04 -9.33
CA SER A 85 0.29 -4.28 -8.08
C SER A 85 -0.91 -3.36 -7.93
N PHE A 86 -1.39 -3.19 -6.69
CA PHE A 86 -2.44 -2.22 -6.33
C PHE A 86 -2.10 -0.77 -6.70
N LYS A 87 -0.81 -0.45 -6.83
CA LYS A 87 -0.34 0.91 -7.15
C LYS A 87 -0.98 1.45 -8.43
N ALA A 88 -1.38 0.55 -9.36
CA ALA A 88 -2.11 0.93 -10.57
C ALA A 88 -3.37 1.77 -10.28
N LEU A 89 -4.08 1.48 -9.19
CA LEU A 89 -5.28 2.21 -8.80
C LEU A 89 -5.00 3.67 -8.44
N GLY A 90 -3.91 3.94 -7.72
CA GLY A 90 -3.62 5.28 -7.20
C GLY A 90 -2.87 6.16 -8.19
N GLY A 91 -1.68 5.72 -8.64
CA GLY A 91 -0.82 6.56 -9.50
C GLY A 91 -1.47 6.90 -10.82
N ALA A 92 -2.09 5.93 -11.49
CA ALA A 92 -2.77 6.19 -12.77
C ALA A 92 -4.03 7.06 -12.59
N TYR A 93 -4.79 6.90 -11.50
CA TYR A 93 -5.94 7.76 -11.22
C TYR A 93 -5.52 9.21 -10.98
N ALA A 94 -4.46 9.44 -10.21
CA ALA A 94 -3.95 10.78 -9.97
C ALA A 94 -3.49 11.46 -11.28
N VAL A 95 -2.82 10.72 -12.17
CA VAL A 95 -2.45 11.21 -13.50
C VAL A 95 -3.68 11.56 -14.33
N ALA A 96 -4.68 10.66 -14.39
CA ALA A 96 -5.90 10.90 -15.17
C ALA A 96 -6.65 12.14 -14.65
N LYS A 97 -6.77 12.30 -13.35
CA LYS A 97 -7.42 13.46 -12.70
C LYS A 97 -6.66 14.76 -12.98
N LEU A 98 -5.33 14.73 -12.89
CA LEU A 98 -4.46 15.87 -13.21
C LEU A 98 -4.64 16.30 -14.67
N VAL A 99 -4.54 15.37 -15.61
CA VAL A 99 -4.70 15.67 -17.05
C VAL A 99 -6.11 16.22 -17.34
N ALA A 100 -7.15 15.65 -16.74
CA ALA A 100 -8.52 16.17 -16.88
C ALA A 100 -8.66 17.60 -16.32
N ALA A 101 -7.98 17.92 -15.22
CA ALA A 101 -7.98 19.28 -14.66
C ALA A 101 -7.25 20.28 -15.58
N GLN A 102 -6.13 19.89 -16.19
CA GLN A 102 -5.39 20.72 -17.12
C GLN A 102 -6.15 20.91 -18.46
N ALA A 103 -6.83 19.88 -18.94
CA ALA A 103 -7.69 19.97 -20.12
C ALA A 103 -8.80 21.03 -19.96
N LYS A 104 -9.40 21.16 -18.75
CA LYS A 104 -10.37 22.22 -18.44
C LYS A 104 -9.76 23.63 -18.53
N ARG A 105 -8.43 23.76 -18.43
CA ARG A 105 -7.67 25.01 -18.58
C ARG A 105 -7.18 25.21 -20.02
N GLY A 106 -7.53 24.32 -20.95
CA GLY A 106 -7.12 24.38 -22.35
C GLY A 106 -5.75 23.80 -22.65
N VAL A 107 -5.11 23.11 -21.68
CA VAL A 107 -3.79 22.48 -21.87
C VAL A 107 -3.99 21.07 -22.42
N PRO A 108 -3.49 20.76 -23.64
CA PRO A 108 -3.59 19.42 -24.20
C PRO A 108 -2.68 18.42 -23.46
N ALA A 109 -3.11 17.16 -23.38
CA ALA A 109 -2.37 16.12 -22.68
C ALA A 109 -0.91 15.99 -23.18
N SER A 110 -0.68 16.14 -24.49
CA SER A 110 0.65 16.06 -25.10
C SER A 110 1.63 17.16 -24.67
N GLN A 111 1.18 18.19 -23.95
CA GLN A 111 2.03 19.23 -23.36
C GLN A 111 2.24 19.03 -21.86
N ILE A 112 1.64 17.99 -21.28
CA ILE A 112 1.76 17.69 -19.85
C ILE A 112 2.87 16.65 -19.67
N THR A 113 3.77 16.93 -18.71
CA THR A 113 4.74 15.95 -18.24
C THR A 113 4.53 15.72 -16.75
N VAL A 114 4.25 14.46 -16.37
CA VAL A 114 4.22 14.03 -14.97
C VAL A 114 5.59 13.48 -14.59
N THR A 115 5.95 13.60 -13.31
CA THR A 115 7.23 13.10 -12.82
C THR A 115 7.09 12.49 -11.42
N THR A 116 7.89 11.45 -11.14
CA THR A 116 7.96 10.83 -9.81
C THR A 116 9.33 10.21 -9.57
N ALA A 117 9.72 10.11 -8.29
CA ALA A 117 10.81 9.25 -7.83
C ALA A 117 10.23 7.94 -7.28
N THR A 118 10.89 6.79 -7.53
CA THR A 118 10.29 5.49 -7.21
C THR A 118 11.33 4.35 -7.23
N ASP A 119 11.00 3.26 -6.50
CA ASP A 119 11.73 1.98 -6.55
C ASP A 119 11.10 0.97 -7.52
N GLY A 120 9.89 1.27 -8.09
CA GLY A 120 9.26 0.36 -9.05
C GLY A 120 7.75 0.54 -9.26
N ASN A 121 6.92 -0.07 -8.41
CA ASN A 121 5.46 -0.18 -8.67
C ASN A 121 4.72 1.15 -8.80
N HIS A 122 5.10 2.16 -8.02
CA HIS A 122 4.49 3.48 -8.12
C HIS A 122 4.84 4.14 -9.45
N GLY A 123 6.13 4.15 -9.84
CA GLY A 123 6.55 4.67 -11.14
C GLY A 123 5.91 3.96 -12.31
N ARG A 124 5.78 2.62 -12.22
CA ARG A 124 5.08 1.84 -13.26
C ARG A 124 3.61 2.23 -13.39
N SER A 125 2.94 2.50 -12.27
CA SER A 125 1.57 3.02 -12.25
C SER A 125 1.46 4.41 -12.89
N VAL A 126 2.39 5.32 -12.56
CA VAL A 126 2.44 6.68 -13.14
C VAL A 126 2.73 6.62 -14.65
N ALA A 127 3.72 5.79 -15.07
CA ALA A 127 4.05 5.60 -16.48
C ALA A 127 2.86 5.06 -17.29
N TRP A 128 2.20 4.02 -16.77
CA TRP A 128 0.98 3.47 -17.39
C TRP A 128 -0.15 4.51 -17.44
N GLY A 129 -0.38 5.24 -16.35
CA GLY A 129 -1.37 6.31 -16.30
C GLY A 129 -1.09 7.42 -17.32
N ALA A 130 0.18 7.81 -17.50
CA ALA A 130 0.60 8.78 -18.49
C ALA A 130 0.35 8.29 -19.93
N GLN A 131 0.66 7.02 -20.22
CA GLN A 131 0.35 6.39 -21.50
C GLN A 131 -1.15 6.41 -21.79
N GLN A 132 -1.98 6.02 -20.81
CA GLN A 132 -3.44 6.00 -20.96
C GLN A 132 -4.03 7.41 -21.17
N ALA A 133 -3.46 8.40 -20.49
CA ALA A 133 -3.90 9.80 -20.57
C ALA A 133 -3.32 10.56 -21.77
N GLY A 134 -2.34 9.99 -22.50
CA GLY A 134 -1.66 10.62 -23.62
C GLY A 134 -0.72 11.76 -23.24
N CYS A 135 -0.17 11.74 -22.03
CA CYS A 135 0.83 12.69 -21.53
C CYS A 135 2.21 12.03 -21.37
N HIS A 136 3.23 12.82 -21.07
CA HIS A 136 4.61 12.35 -20.91
C HIS A 136 4.89 11.98 -19.43
N ALA A 137 5.81 11.03 -19.22
CA ALA A 137 6.28 10.65 -17.89
C ALA A 137 7.82 10.68 -17.81
N GLU A 138 8.33 11.34 -16.78
CA GLU A 138 9.77 11.35 -16.38
C GLU A 138 9.89 10.65 -15.04
N ILE A 139 10.55 9.50 -15.00
CA ILE A 139 10.67 8.68 -13.81
C ILE A 139 12.11 8.71 -13.30
N TYR A 140 12.28 9.10 -12.04
CA TYR A 140 13.56 9.16 -11.34
C TYR A 140 13.74 7.91 -10.50
N ILE A 141 14.83 7.18 -10.71
CA ILE A 141 15.19 5.99 -9.96
C ILE A 141 16.60 6.12 -9.39
N HIS A 142 16.84 5.56 -8.22
CA HIS A 142 18.18 5.50 -7.66
C HIS A 142 19.03 4.36 -8.29
N GLU A 143 20.33 4.36 -8.02
CA GLU A 143 21.27 3.45 -8.68
C GLU A 143 20.99 1.95 -8.41
N PHE A 144 20.40 1.62 -7.26
CA PHE A 144 20.14 0.24 -6.85
C PHE A 144 18.87 -0.37 -7.44
N VAL A 145 18.02 0.42 -8.09
CA VAL A 145 16.81 -0.11 -8.76
C VAL A 145 17.21 -1.05 -9.90
N SER A 146 16.66 -2.26 -9.90
CA SER A 146 16.99 -3.28 -10.91
C SER A 146 16.67 -2.78 -12.33
N GLN A 147 17.46 -3.23 -13.31
CA GLN A 147 17.21 -2.89 -14.72
C GLN A 147 15.84 -3.39 -15.17
N GLN A 148 15.40 -4.54 -14.68
CA GLN A 148 14.09 -5.10 -14.98
C GLN A 148 12.93 -4.20 -14.53
N ARG A 149 13.05 -3.57 -13.36
CA ARG A 149 12.06 -2.56 -12.90
C ARG A 149 12.09 -1.30 -13.77
N ALA A 150 13.27 -0.83 -14.15
CA ALA A 150 13.43 0.30 -15.07
C ALA A 150 12.78 0.02 -16.43
N ASP A 151 13.05 -1.15 -17.01
CA ASP A 151 12.50 -1.59 -18.30
C ASP A 151 10.97 -1.73 -18.24
N ALA A 152 10.44 -2.21 -17.12
CA ALA A 152 8.99 -2.33 -16.91
C ALA A 152 8.26 -0.98 -16.88
N MET A 153 8.92 0.10 -16.47
CA MET A 153 8.41 1.47 -16.55
C MET A 153 8.57 2.06 -17.94
N ALA A 154 9.74 1.86 -18.56
CA ALA A 154 10.05 2.33 -19.92
C ALA A 154 9.12 1.70 -20.98
N ALA A 155 8.64 0.47 -20.76
CA ALA A 155 7.69 -0.21 -21.64
C ALA A 155 6.35 0.56 -21.81
N TYR A 156 5.99 1.44 -20.88
CA TYR A 156 4.84 2.34 -20.97
C TYR A 156 5.18 3.72 -21.57
N GLY A 157 6.37 3.89 -22.14
CA GLY A 157 6.80 5.12 -22.79
C GLY A 157 7.37 6.17 -21.84
N ALA A 158 7.65 5.82 -20.58
CA ALA A 158 8.30 6.71 -19.64
C ALA A 158 9.80 6.87 -19.95
N ASN A 159 10.32 8.09 -19.79
CA ASN A 159 11.73 8.34 -19.76
C ASN A 159 12.30 8.04 -18.37
N ILE A 160 13.37 7.24 -18.30
CA ILE A 160 13.94 6.77 -17.03
C ILE A 160 15.26 7.51 -16.74
N ASN A 161 15.26 8.25 -15.64
CA ASN A 161 16.39 9.01 -15.15
C ASN A 161 17.02 8.30 -13.96
N ARG A 162 18.12 7.58 -14.19
CA ARG A 162 18.87 6.90 -13.12
C ARG A 162 19.84 7.87 -12.46
N ILE A 163 19.70 8.04 -11.16
CA ILE A 163 20.48 8.97 -10.33
C ILE A 163 21.48 8.18 -9.48
N ASN A 164 22.72 8.63 -9.44
CA ASN A 164 23.70 8.06 -8.50
C ASN A 164 23.32 8.43 -7.07
N GLY A 165 23.31 7.44 -6.18
CA GLY A 165 22.93 7.60 -4.78
C GLY A 165 21.65 6.82 -4.45
N ASN A 166 21.03 7.18 -3.33
CA ASN A 166 19.86 6.53 -2.76
C ASN A 166 18.53 7.13 -3.25
N TYR A 167 17.43 6.68 -2.64
CA TYR A 167 16.08 7.16 -2.94
C TYR A 167 15.95 8.68 -2.76
N GLU A 168 16.52 9.25 -1.67
CA GLU A 168 16.46 10.67 -1.38
C GLU A 168 17.15 11.49 -2.47
N ALA A 169 18.26 11.01 -3.04
CA ALA A 169 18.94 11.65 -4.16
C ALA A 169 18.03 11.67 -5.40
N SER A 170 17.34 10.57 -5.70
CA SER A 170 16.39 10.51 -6.82
C SER A 170 15.17 11.41 -6.62
N LEU A 171 14.67 11.52 -5.39
CA LEU A 171 13.57 12.41 -5.03
C LEU A 171 13.98 13.89 -5.14
N ALA A 172 15.17 14.23 -4.69
CA ALA A 172 15.70 15.60 -4.83
C ALA A 172 15.87 16.00 -6.31
N ALA A 173 16.40 15.10 -7.15
CA ALA A 173 16.51 15.31 -8.57
C ALA A 173 15.15 15.48 -9.24
N CYS A 174 14.17 14.64 -8.91
CA CYS A 174 12.79 14.73 -9.38
C CYS A 174 12.16 16.10 -9.03
N LYS A 175 12.28 16.54 -7.78
CA LYS A 175 11.74 17.84 -7.32
C LYS A 175 12.42 19.02 -8.03
N SER A 176 13.74 18.96 -8.20
CA SER A 176 14.51 19.99 -8.90
C SER A 176 14.08 20.11 -10.36
N ASP A 177 13.99 18.98 -11.06
CA ASP A 177 13.58 18.93 -12.45
C ASP A 177 12.12 19.40 -12.65
N ALA A 178 11.21 18.99 -11.76
CA ALA A 178 9.83 19.44 -11.78
C ALA A 178 9.72 20.97 -11.70
N HIS A 179 10.53 21.58 -10.84
CA HIS A 179 10.56 23.04 -10.68
C HIS A 179 11.17 23.75 -11.91
N GLN A 180 12.26 23.20 -12.48
CA GLN A 180 12.98 23.81 -13.61
C GLN A 180 12.18 23.73 -14.92
N HIS A 181 11.38 22.70 -15.11
CA HIS A 181 10.69 22.40 -16.36
C HIS A 181 9.16 22.43 -16.26
N ASP A 182 8.62 22.97 -15.16
CA ASP A 182 7.16 23.07 -14.91
C ASP A 182 6.43 21.73 -15.07
N ARG A 183 7.01 20.66 -14.50
CA ARG A 183 6.47 19.32 -14.53
C ARG A 183 5.63 19.04 -13.28
N PHE A 184 4.66 18.15 -13.41
CA PHE A 184 3.75 17.81 -12.33
C PHE A 184 4.26 16.60 -11.54
N ILE A 185 4.61 16.80 -10.28
CA ILE A 185 5.00 15.69 -9.39
C ILE A 185 3.77 14.83 -9.09
N VAL A 186 3.93 13.50 -9.18
CA VAL A 186 2.93 12.50 -8.78
C VAL A 186 3.58 11.57 -7.76
N SER A 187 3.61 12.00 -6.49
CA SER A 187 4.16 11.24 -5.36
C SER A 187 3.02 10.73 -4.46
N ASP A 188 3.16 9.52 -3.92
CA ASP A 188 2.21 8.92 -2.98
C ASP A 188 2.45 9.34 -1.51
N THR A 189 3.47 10.16 -1.26
CA THR A 189 3.76 10.76 0.03
C THR A 189 3.35 12.23 0.04
N SER A 190 2.62 12.65 1.07
CA SER A 190 2.23 14.05 1.26
C SER A 190 3.20 14.78 2.20
N TRP A 191 3.38 16.06 1.94
CA TRP A 191 4.11 17.00 2.81
C TRP A 191 3.40 18.35 2.82
N ARG A 192 3.90 19.28 3.64
CA ARG A 192 3.31 20.62 3.76
C ARG A 192 3.24 21.32 2.39
N GLY A 193 2.03 21.63 1.94
CA GLY A 193 1.77 22.27 0.64
C GLY A 193 1.62 21.30 -0.54
N TYR A 194 1.76 19.99 -0.33
CA TYR A 194 1.55 18.97 -1.35
C TYR A 194 0.64 17.86 -0.80
N ARG A 195 -0.66 18.02 -0.99
CA ARG A 195 -1.68 17.12 -0.41
C ARG A 195 -2.68 16.57 -1.44
N ASP A 196 -3.02 17.34 -2.48
CA ASP A 196 -4.11 17.00 -3.40
C ASP A 196 -3.80 15.72 -4.20
N VAL A 197 -2.58 15.62 -4.76
CA VAL A 197 -2.17 14.44 -5.54
C VAL A 197 -2.07 13.18 -4.66
N PRO A 198 -1.41 13.20 -3.47
CA PRO A 198 -1.47 12.07 -2.53
C PRO A 198 -2.89 11.68 -2.12
N LEU A 199 -3.79 12.65 -1.94
CA LEU A 199 -5.20 12.39 -1.65
C LEU A 199 -5.88 11.66 -2.81
N ASP A 200 -5.63 12.08 -4.05
CA ASP A 200 -6.15 11.41 -5.24
C ASP A 200 -5.62 9.98 -5.37
N ILE A 201 -4.34 9.77 -5.07
CA ILE A 201 -3.74 8.43 -5.02
C ILE A 201 -4.44 7.55 -3.98
N MET A 202 -4.66 8.07 -2.76
CA MET A 202 -5.38 7.34 -1.71
C MET A 202 -6.84 7.08 -2.10
N ALA A 203 -7.52 8.04 -2.76
CA ALA A 203 -8.87 7.84 -3.28
C ALA A 203 -8.92 6.70 -4.32
N GLY A 204 -7.93 6.60 -5.19
CA GLY A 204 -7.79 5.45 -6.10
C GLY A 204 -7.68 4.11 -5.36
N TYR A 205 -6.93 4.06 -4.26
CA TYR A 205 -6.81 2.83 -3.45
C TYR A 205 -8.11 2.41 -2.77
N THR A 206 -9.06 3.33 -2.56
CA THR A 206 -10.37 2.99 -1.97
C THR A 206 -11.20 2.03 -2.83
N VAL A 207 -10.93 1.96 -4.13
CA VAL A 207 -11.54 0.98 -5.05
C VAL A 207 -11.34 -0.44 -4.56
N MET A 208 -10.14 -0.77 -4.07
CA MET A 208 -9.85 -2.09 -3.49
C MET A 208 -10.72 -2.38 -2.26
N GLY A 209 -10.90 -1.40 -1.36
CA GLY A 209 -11.78 -1.55 -0.20
C GLY A 209 -13.25 -1.70 -0.59
N HIS A 210 -13.70 -1.02 -1.65
CA HIS A 210 -15.03 -1.20 -2.21
C HIS A 210 -15.24 -2.63 -2.75
N GLU A 211 -14.28 -3.16 -3.52
CA GLU A 211 -14.30 -4.53 -4.01
C GLU A 211 -14.28 -5.58 -2.87
N ILE A 212 -13.51 -5.34 -1.81
CA ILE A 212 -13.49 -6.18 -0.61
C ILE A 212 -14.89 -6.28 -0.01
N LEU A 213 -15.57 -5.14 0.20
CA LEU A 213 -16.91 -5.10 0.74
C LEU A 213 -17.92 -5.85 -0.13
N GLN A 214 -17.83 -5.71 -1.44
CA GLN A 214 -18.69 -6.45 -2.37
C GLN A 214 -18.48 -7.97 -2.28
N HIS A 215 -17.22 -8.43 -2.20
CA HIS A 215 -16.90 -9.85 -2.12
C HIS A 215 -17.21 -10.48 -0.76
N LEU A 216 -17.05 -9.74 0.33
CA LEU A 216 -17.37 -10.22 1.68
C LEU A 216 -18.88 -10.40 1.89
N GLY A 217 -19.73 -9.63 1.20
CA GLY A 217 -21.19 -9.70 1.38
C GLY A 217 -21.57 -9.44 2.84
N ALA A 218 -22.12 -10.45 3.50
CA ALA A 218 -22.55 -10.35 4.90
C ALA A 218 -21.40 -10.57 5.92
N VAL A 219 -20.23 -11.01 5.47
CA VAL A 219 -19.09 -11.24 6.36
C VAL A 219 -18.46 -9.91 6.73
N GLN A 220 -18.30 -9.65 8.02
CA GLN A 220 -17.60 -8.48 8.53
C GLN A 220 -16.24 -8.92 9.07
N PRO A 221 -15.12 -8.40 8.53
CA PRO A 221 -13.81 -8.70 9.08
C PRO A 221 -13.68 -8.09 10.48
N SER A 222 -13.37 -8.95 11.44
CA SER A 222 -13.11 -8.54 12.82
C SER A 222 -11.71 -7.98 13.00
N HIS A 223 -10.78 -8.37 12.13
CA HIS A 223 -9.38 -7.94 12.16
C HIS A 223 -8.87 -7.74 10.72
N CYS A 224 -8.16 -6.65 10.48
CA CYS A 224 -7.51 -6.34 9.22
C CYS A 224 -6.02 -6.12 9.45
N PHE A 225 -5.17 -6.93 8.81
CA PHE A 225 -3.72 -6.73 8.81
C PHE A 225 -3.34 -5.95 7.56
N LEU A 226 -2.89 -4.73 7.76
CA LEU A 226 -2.68 -3.72 6.73
C LEU A 226 -1.18 -3.45 6.53
N PRO A 227 -0.57 -3.86 5.42
CA PRO A 227 0.80 -3.47 5.10
C PRO A 227 0.93 -1.94 5.04
N ILE A 228 1.92 -1.38 5.76
CA ILE A 228 2.15 0.06 5.82
C ILE A 228 3.59 0.38 5.40
N GLY A 229 3.72 1.19 4.34
CA GLY A 229 4.90 2.00 4.06
C GLY A 229 4.59 3.43 4.51
N VAL A 230 4.37 4.36 3.58
CA VAL A 230 3.96 5.76 3.90
C VAL A 230 2.51 5.90 4.39
N GLY A 231 1.70 4.82 4.36
CA GLY A 231 0.34 4.75 4.92
C GLY A 231 -0.82 4.89 3.93
N GLY A 232 -0.57 5.28 2.67
CA GLY A 232 -1.63 5.55 1.70
C GLY A 232 -2.56 4.37 1.42
N LEU A 233 -2.00 3.15 1.30
CA LEU A 233 -2.78 1.92 1.11
C LEU A 233 -3.72 1.66 2.29
N ALA A 234 -3.17 1.68 3.51
CA ALA A 234 -3.95 1.41 4.71
C ALA A 234 -5.11 2.40 4.85
N ALA A 235 -4.88 3.70 4.60
CA ALA A 235 -5.93 4.71 4.58
C ALA A 235 -6.99 4.41 3.52
N GLY A 236 -6.58 4.00 2.31
CA GLY A 236 -7.48 3.61 1.22
C GLY A 236 -8.34 2.38 1.52
N ILE A 237 -7.90 1.48 2.41
CA ILE A 237 -8.69 0.34 2.87
C ILE A 237 -9.60 0.72 4.04
N VAL A 238 -9.07 1.43 5.04
CA VAL A 238 -9.83 1.78 6.24
C VAL A 238 -11.03 2.69 5.91
N ALA A 239 -10.87 3.66 5.00
CA ALA A 239 -11.91 4.63 4.67
C ALA A 239 -13.23 4.00 4.19
N PRO A 240 -13.26 3.12 3.15
CA PRO A 240 -14.48 2.48 2.70
C PRO A 240 -15.05 1.47 3.72
N LEU A 241 -14.20 0.75 4.45
CA LEU A 241 -14.64 -0.15 5.52
C LEU A 241 -15.33 0.64 6.62
N TRP A 242 -14.74 1.74 7.08
CA TRP A 242 -15.34 2.61 8.08
C TRP A 242 -16.64 3.25 7.60
N ARG A 243 -16.70 3.70 6.35
CA ARG A 243 -17.93 4.27 5.76
C ARG A 243 -19.12 3.33 5.87
N VAL A 244 -18.91 2.02 5.69
CA VAL A 244 -19.98 1.01 5.71
C VAL A 244 -20.23 0.48 7.12
N MET A 245 -19.18 0.21 7.89
CA MET A 245 -19.27 -0.47 9.19
C MET A 245 -19.43 0.51 10.37
N GLY A 246 -18.98 1.76 10.22
CA GLY A 246 -19.07 2.76 11.29
C GLY A 246 -18.42 2.28 12.58
N SER A 247 -19.21 2.26 13.66
CA SER A 247 -18.77 1.79 14.98
C SER A 247 -18.52 0.27 15.08
N GLN A 248 -18.89 -0.49 14.07
CA GLN A 248 -18.67 -1.93 13.98
C GLN A 248 -17.37 -2.27 13.20
N LEU A 249 -16.57 -1.25 12.84
CA LEU A 249 -15.27 -1.47 12.23
C LEU A 249 -14.42 -2.34 13.15
N GLY A 250 -13.88 -3.43 12.59
CA GLY A 250 -13.02 -4.36 13.32
C GLY A 250 -11.69 -3.75 13.75
N THR A 251 -10.83 -4.56 14.34
CA THR A 251 -9.48 -4.18 14.76
C THR A 251 -8.60 -3.96 13.55
N MET A 252 -8.05 -2.75 13.37
CA MET A 252 -7.12 -2.37 12.32
C MET A 252 -5.69 -2.46 12.83
N ILE A 253 -4.87 -3.31 12.21
CA ILE A 253 -3.51 -3.63 12.62
C ILE A 253 -2.57 -3.22 11.49
N GLY A 254 -1.75 -2.20 11.72
CA GLY A 254 -0.68 -1.80 10.81
C GLY A 254 0.46 -2.81 10.87
N VAL A 255 1.00 -3.18 9.72
CA VAL A 255 2.10 -4.14 9.61
C VAL A 255 3.23 -3.52 8.79
N GLU A 256 4.42 -3.44 9.37
CA GLU A 256 5.60 -2.80 8.80
C GLU A 256 6.82 -3.74 8.84
N SER A 257 7.81 -3.46 7.99
CA SER A 257 9.14 -4.06 8.17
C SER A 257 9.82 -3.47 9.40
N PHE A 258 10.48 -4.29 10.22
CA PHE A 258 11.25 -3.80 11.36
C PHE A 258 12.41 -2.86 10.96
N MET A 259 12.83 -2.91 9.70
CA MET A 259 13.92 -2.05 9.18
C MET A 259 13.43 -0.63 8.85
N SER A 260 12.10 -0.41 8.79
CA SER A 260 11.48 0.84 8.37
C SER A 260 10.16 1.12 9.11
N ALA A 261 10.06 0.72 10.40
CA ALA A 261 8.84 0.77 11.21
C ALA A 261 8.46 2.19 11.66
N CYS A 262 8.29 3.12 10.70
CA CYS A 262 8.04 4.53 11.02
C CYS A 262 6.67 4.77 11.66
N PHE A 263 5.62 4.04 11.27
CA PHE A 263 4.29 4.13 11.90
C PHE A 263 4.29 3.58 13.32
N LEU A 264 4.94 2.43 13.57
CA LEU A 264 5.02 1.84 14.90
C LEU A 264 5.68 2.80 15.89
N HIS A 265 6.84 3.36 15.52
CA HIS A 265 7.53 4.34 16.37
C HIS A 265 6.71 5.62 16.55
N SER A 266 6.02 6.08 15.52
CA SER A 266 5.15 7.26 15.62
C SER A 266 3.93 7.00 16.49
N ILE A 267 3.31 5.83 16.40
CA ILE A 267 2.18 5.44 17.27
C ILE A 267 2.63 5.34 18.75
N ASP A 268 3.83 4.83 19.00
CA ASP A 268 4.38 4.77 20.36
C ASP A 268 4.69 6.18 20.90
N ALA A 269 5.31 7.03 20.08
CA ALA A 269 5.60 8.42 20.41
C ALA A 269 4.36 9.34 20.41
N GLN A 270 3.27 8.96 19.76
CA GLN A 270 2.06 9.77 19.48
C GLN A 270 2.33 11.01 18.61
N GLU A 271 3.42 11.01 17.87
CA GLU A 271 3.81 12.03 16.89
C GLU A 271 4.60 11.40 15.75
N PRO A 272 4.65 12.02 14.55
CA PRO A 272 5.43 11.51 13.44
C PRO A 272 6.90 11.34 13.80
N TYR A 273 7.42 10.13 13.56
CA TYR A 273 8.80 9.74 13.84
C TYR A 273 9.52 9.37 12.53
N LEU A 274 10.72 9.92 12.33
CA LEU A 274 11.58 9.61 11.19
C LEU A 274 12.50 8.43 11.57
N VAL A 275 12.46 7.38 10.77
CA VAL A 275 13.37 6.23 10.86
C VAL A 275 14.49 6.40 9.84
N ASP A 276 15.73 6.38 10.30
CA ASP A 276 16.91 6.36 9.42
C ASP A 276 17.13 4.93 8.91
N ILE A 277 16.80 4.69 7.64
CA ILE A 277 16.91 3.38 7.01
C ILE A 277 18.37 3.10 6.66
N GLN A 278 18.99 2.14 7.35
CA GLN A 278 20.38 1.75 7.15
C GLN A 278 20.54 0.72 6.03
N GLU A 279 19.54 -0.15 5.85
CA GLU A 279 19.51 -1.21 4.85
C GLU A 279 18.09 -1.32 4.27
N GLU A 280 17.99 -1.61 2.98
CA GLU A 280 16.69 -1.84 2.35
C GLU A 280 16.13 -3.22 2.74
N THR A 281 14.85 -3.24 3.08
CA THR A 281 14.12 -4.49 3.31
C THR A 281 13.76 -5.18 1.99
N LEU A 282 13.65 -6.51 2.00
CA LEU A 282 13.05 -7.27 0.88
C LEU A 282 11.63 -6.80 0.55
N MET A 283 10.91 -6.25 1.53
CA MET A 283 9.61 -5.60 1.36
C MET A 283 9.80 -4.16 0.83
N ALA A 284 10.40 -4.01 -0.36
CA ALA A 284 10.79 -2.71 -0.91
C ALA A 284 9.66 -1.65 -0.90
N GLY A 285 8.41 -2.05 -1.15
CA GLY A 285 7.25 -1.14 -1.08
C GLY A 285 6.87 -0.70 0.34
N LEU A 286 7.47 -1.28 1.38
CA LEU A 286 7.33 -0.88 2.79
C LEU A 286 8.60 -0.23 3.34
N SER A 287 9.67 -0.10 2.54
CA SER A 287 10.94 0.54 2.92
C SER A 287 10.77 2.06 2.94
N CYS A 288 10.07 2.57 3.94
CA CYS A 288 9.73 3.99 4.07
C CYS A 288 10.11 4.48 5.46
N GLY A 289 11.06 5.43 5.55
CA GLY A 289 11.50 6.00 6.83
C GLY A 289 10.61 7.13 7.34
N GLU A 290 9.76 7.70 6.47
CA GLU A 290 8.91 8.85 6.79
C GLU A 290 7.45 8.56 6.48
N ILE A 291 6.55 9.04 7.34
CA ILE A 291 5.11 8.91 7.17
C ILE A 291 4.58 10.03 6.28
N SER A 292 3.64 9.72 5.39
CA SER A 292 2.84 10.74 4.71
C SER A 292 1.97 11.51 5.73
N ASP A 293 2.10 12.83 5.80
CA ASP A 293 1.33 13.69 6.71
C ASP A 293 -0.18 13.41 6.66
N LEU A 294 -0.71 13.23 5.45
CA LEU A 294 -2.13 12.93 5.26
C LEU A 294 -2.49 11.55 5.79
N ALA A 295 -1.65 10.54 5.54
CA ALA A 295 -1.88 9.20 6.05
C ALA A 295 -1.82 9.16 7.58
N TRP A 296 -0.90 9.89 8.21
CA TRP A 296 -0.85 10.03 9.67
C TRP A 296 -2.16 10.57 10.24
N GLN A 297 -2.67 11.67 9.69
CA GLN A 297 -3.92 12.27 10.14
C GLN A 297 -5.12 11.32 10.05
N LEU A 298 -5.12 10.40 9.08
CA LEU A 298 -6.18 9.42 8.87
C LEU A 298 -6.00 8.18 9.76
N LEU A 299 -4.78 7.66 9.85
CA LEU A 299 -4.49 6.36 10.45
C LEU A 299 -4.21 6.42 11.95
N GLN A 300 -3.59 7.50 12.45
CA GLN A 300 -3.31 7.64 13.89
C GLN A 300 -4.55 7.44 14.75
N PRO A 301 -5.74 8.01 14.44
CA PRO A 301 -6.94 7.75 15.23
C PRO A 301 -7.64 6.42 14.89
N SER A 302 -7.29 5.75 13.78
CA SER A 302 -8.06 4.60 13.25
C SER A 302 -7.36 3.24 13.39
N LEU A 303 -6.03 3.20 13.54
CA LEU A 303 -5.31 1.97 13.83
C LEU A 303 -5.43 1.61 15.32
N ASN A 304 -5.72 0.34 15.60
CA ASN A 304 -5.76 -0.20 16.96
C ASN A 304 -4.36 -0.60 17.45
N HIS A 305 -3.57 -1.19 16.54
CA HIS A 305 -2.23 -1.70 16.81
C HIS A 305 -1.31 -1.45 15.62
N CYS A 306 -0.01 -1.37 15.87
CA CYS A 306 1.05 -1.54 14.88
C CYS A 306 1.97 -2.68 15.31
N ALA A 307 2.43 -3.49 14.37
CA ALA A 307 3.32 -4.61 14.59
C ALA A 307 4.40 -4.68 13.51
N GLU A 308 5.60 -5.03 13.90
CA GLU A 308 6.74 -5.25 13.01
C GLU A 308 7.12 -6.74 12.99
N PRO A 309 6.64 -7.52 12.01
CA PRO A 309 7.13 -8.89 11.83
C PRO A 309 8.57 -8.87 11.30
N ILE A 310 9.31 -9.93 11.61
CA ILE A 310 10.57 -10.19 10.92
C ILE A 310 10.27 -10.49 9.45
N GLU A 311 11.17 -10.05 8.58
CA GLU A 311 11.08 -10.18 7.13
C GLU A 311 10.63 -11.57 6.67
N ALA A 312 9.48 -11.62 5.99
CA ALA A 312 8.85 -12.86 5.53
C ALA A 312 8.58 -12.86 4.01
N GLY A 313 9.37 -12.13 3.22
CA GLY A 313 9.23 -12.02 1.77
C GLY A 313 8.75 -10.64 1.29
N GLU A 314 8.20 -10.56 0.05
CA GLU A 314 7.69 -9.32 -0.53
C GLU A 314 6.46 -8.78 0.25
N CYS A 315 6.12 -7.50 0.04
CA CYS A 315 5.07 -6.77 0.79
C CYS A 315 3.72 -7.51 0.88
N SER A 316 3.38 -8.30 -0.12
CA SER A 316 2.13 -9.09 -0.19
C SER A 316 1.97 -10.09 0.93
N THR A 317 3.04 -10.53 1.56
CA THR A 317 3.04 -11.57 2.62
C THR A 317 3.10 -10.97 4.02
N ALA A 318 3.32 -9.66 4.16
CA ALA A 318 3.50 -9.00 5.45
C ALA A 318 2.35 -9.29 6.44
N GLY A 319 1.11 -9.11 6.02
CA GLY A 319 -0.06 -9.36 6.86
C GLY A 319 -0.21 -10.84 7.24
N LEU A 320 0.10 -11.77 6.32
CA LEU A 320 0.09 -13.20 6.60
C LEU A 320 1.18 -13.57 7.62
N ALA A 321 2.39 -13.04 7.44
CA ALA A 321 3.49 -13.27 8.37
C ALA A 321 3.16 -12.77 9.79
N ALA A 322 2.55 -11.57 9.90
CA ALA A 322 2.12 -11.03 11.17
C ALA A 322 1.04 -11.90 11.84
N LEU A 323 0.05 -12.39 11.09
CA LEU A 323 -0.98 -13.30 11.62
C LEU A 323 -0.37 -14.61 12.14
N LEU A 324 0.54 -15.23 11.36
CA LEU A 324 1.19 -16.49 11.74
C LEU A 324 2.11 -16.29 12.96
N ALA A 325 2.81 -15.18 13.05
CA ALA A 325 3.63 -14.83 14.21
C ALA A 325 2.76 -14.59 15.46
N ALA A 326 1.66 -13.85 15.35
CA ALA A 326 0.71 -13.64 16.44
C ALA A 326 0.14 -14.96 16.96
N ARG A 327 -0.10 -15.94 16.06
CA ARG A 327 -0.59 -17.28 16.45
C ARG A 327 0.39 -18.05 17.34
N GLN A 328 1.70 -17.77 17.24
CA GLN A 328 2.74 -18.41 18.04
C GLN A 328 2.95 -17.74 19.39
N ASP A 329 2.47 -16.51 19.57
CA ASP A 329 2.56 -15.75 20.82
C ASP A 329 1.15 -15.60 21.45
N PRO A 330 0.81 -16.41 22.47
CA PRO A 330 -0.49 -16.33 23.13
C PRO A 330 -0.79 -14.96 23.74
N SER A 331 0.22 -14.26 24.26
CA SER A 331 0.06 -12.93 24.86
C SER A 331 -0.33 -11.90 23.79
N LEU A 332 0.33 -11.95 22.63
CA LEU A 332 0.02 -11.07 21.51
C LEU A 332 -1.34 -11.43 20.91
N TRP A 333 -1.64 -12.72 20.75
CA TRP A 333 -2.92 -13.23 20.26
C TRP A 333 -4.09 -12.66 21.09
N ASP A 334 -3.99 -12.78 22.41
CA ASP A 334 -4.98 -12.26 23.36
C ASP A 334 -5.07 -10.72 23.33
N SER A 335 -3.92 -10.04 23.21
CA SER A 335 -3.87 -8.57 23.15
C SER A 335 -4.53 -7.99 21.90
N LEU A 336 -4.46 -8.72 20.78
CA LEU A 336 -5.13 -8.37 19.53
C LEU A 336 -6.64 -8.72 19.57
N GLY A 337 -7.09 -9.52 20.53
CA GLY A 337 -8.49 -9.96 20.65
C GLY A 337 -8.87 -11.05 19.64
N LEU A 338 -7.89 -11.83 19.17
CA LEU A 338 -8.09 -12.91 18.21
C LEU A 338 -8.70 -14.16 18.90
N ASP A 339 -9.71 -14.74 18.27
CA ASP A 339 -10.41 -15.93 18.77
C ASP A 339 -10.96 -16.81 17.64
N ALA A 340 -11.67 -17.89 18.01
CA ALA A 340 -12.27 -18.83 17.06
C ALA A 340 -13.42 -18.23 16.21
N LYS A 341 -13.92 -17.04 16.54
CA LYS A 341 -14.97 -16.32 15.78
C LYS A 341 -14.38 -15.26 14.86
N SER A 342 -13.09 -15.02 14.94
CA SER A 342 -12.41 -13.96 14.19
C SER A 342 -12.43 -14.22 12.70
N HIS A 343 -12.78 -13.19 11.93
CA HIS A 343 -12.68 -13.12 10.47
C HIS A 343 -11.54 -12.16 10.12
N ILE A 344 -10.50 -12.68 9.49
CA ILE A 344 -9.26 -11.95 9.24
C ILE A 344 -9.21 -11.49 7.78
N LEU A 345 -8.95 -10.21 7.55
CA LEU A 345 -8.67 -9.65 6.23
C LEU A 345 -7.16 -9.40 6.09
N LEU A 346 -6.58 -9.93 5.03
CA LEU A 346 -5.20 -9.74 4.62
C LEU A 346 -5.17 -9.05 3.25
N ILE A 347 -4.17 -8.19 3.03
CA ILE A 347 -3.99 -7.49 1.76
C ILE A 347 -2.72 -7.99 1.06
N GLY A 348 -2.90 -8.64 -0.08
CA GLY A 348 -1.84 -9.01 -1.02
C GLY A 348 -1.61 -7.87 -2.00
N THR A 349 -0.59 -7.09 -1.77
CA THR A 349 -0.34 -5.82 -2.45
C THR A 349 0.11 -5.96 -3.90
N GLU A 350 0.79 -7.08 -4.21
CA GLU A 350 1.46 -7.29 -5.50
C GLU A 350 1.70 -8.77 -5.77
N GLY A 351 1.97 -9.10 -7.02
CA GLY A 351 2.48 -10.41 -7.45
C GLY A 351 4.00 -10.40 -7.64
N ALA A 352 4.49 -11.33 -8.45
CA ALA A 352 5.91 -11.39 -8.85
C ALA A 352 6.26 -10.21 -9.77
N THR A 353 6.44 -9.02 -9.20
CA THR A 353 6.77 -7.79 -9.93
C THR A 353 8.23 -7.75 -10.36
N ASP A 354 9.10 -8.48 -9.65
CA ASP A 354 10.46 -8.85 -10.05
C ASP A 354 10.58 -10.38 -10.08
N PRO A 355 10.40 -11.03 -11.26
CA PRO A 355 10.40 -12.48 -11.37
C PRO A 355 11.70 -13.16 -10.94
N SER A 356 12.84 -12.49 -10.99
CA SER A 356 14.13 -13.05 -10.56
C SER A 356 14.18 -13.17 -9.04
N ILE A 357 13.82 -12.13 -8.33
CA ILE A 357 13.72 -12.11 -6.85
C ILE A 357 12.70 -13.17 -6.40
N TYR A 358 11.52 -13.17 -7.02
CA TYR A 358 10.45 -14.12 -6.69
C TYR A 358 10.89 -15.59 -6.87
N GLN A 359 11.58 -15.91 -7.96
CA GLN A 359 12.09 -17.27 -8.20
C GLN A 359 13.13 -17.68 -7.16
N ASP A 360 14.01 -16.77 -6.77
CA ASP A 360 15.05 -17.06 -5.77
C ASP A 360 14.45 -17.29 -4.38
N LEU A 361 13.47 -16.47 -3.98
CA LEU A 361 12.75 -16.64 -2.72
C LEU A 361 11.97 -17.97 -2.70
N THR A 362 11.26 -18.29 -3.78
CA THR A 362 10.46 -19.53 -3.84
C THR A 362 11.33 -20.79 -3.92
N LYS A 363 12.52 -20.73 -4.54
CA LYS A 363 13.49 -21.83 -4.53
C LYS A 363 14.06 -22.05 -3.13
N LYS A 364 14.47 -20.98 -2.43
CA LYS A 364 14.94 -21.06 -1.04
C LYS A 364 13.88 -21.64 -0.10
N GLY A 365 12.62 -21.18 -0.22
CA GLY A 365 11.51 -21.68 0.59
C GLY A 365 11.13 -23.15 0.31
N ARG A 366 11.41 -23.69 -0.89
CA ARG A 366 11.21 -25.12 -1.21
C ARG A 366 12.36 -26.01 -0.72
N ALA A 367 13.54 -25.44 -0.55
CA ALA A 367 14.74 -26.14 -0.08
C ALA A 367 14.84 -26.18 1.46
N ALA A 368 14.14 -25.31 2.16
CA ALA A 368 14.04 -25.26 3.62
C ALA A 368 12.90 -26.15 4.14
#